data_a4235290e202c918459495c4b55937f2
#
_entry.id   a4235290e202c918459495c4b55937f2
#
_cell.length_a   1.000
_cell.length_b   1.000
_cell.length_c   1.000
_cell.angle_alpha   90.00
_cell.angle_beta   90.00
_cell.angle_gamma   90.00
#
_symmetry.space_group_name_H-M   'P 1'
#
loop_
_entity.id
_entity.type
_entity.pdbx_description
1 polymer ?
#
loop_
_entity_poly.entity_id
_entity_poly.type
_entity_poly.pdbx_seq_one_letter_code
_entity_poly.pdbx_strand_id
1 'polypeptide(L)'
;MGMEHANKRFCQAEESLLKRMKGSKLLSIDAVLAAPPDNSWNTVRLHFEGFDIDVNNFLSDIVVDEFGTLEEFGLLSISEATKEVLDIPEVGADTTVFKIGETVEHVTVVNDIVDIYGDGTLVAKLEYPQAIALHTESGVIMLDKEVWFSEMIVIKRGKSVDELLYDESVNWEDDPEEDPTTHFEFRTETQRM
;
A
#
# COMPACT_ATOMS: atom_id res chain seq x y z
N MET A 1 8.12 21.20 -21.72
CA MET A 1 7.71 21.02 -20.32
C MET A 1 8.56 19.90 -19.75
N GLY A 2 8.95 19.92 -18.48
CA GLY A 2 9.76 18.85 -17.91
C GLY A 2 8.84 17.71 -17.48
N MET A 3 9.32 16.46 -17.60
CA MET A 3 8.68 15.26 -17.06
C MET A 3 8.37 15.44 -15.57
N GLU A 4 7.15 15.17 -15.16
CA GLU A 4 6.78 15.08 -13.74
C GLU A 4 7.19 13.71 -13.18
N HIS A 5 7.87 13.69 -12.02
CA HIS A 5 8.24 12.46 -11.35
C HIS A 5 7.72 12.47 -9.92
N ALA A 6 6.63 11.75 -9.68
CA ALA A 6 6.04 11.54 -8.37
C ALA A 6 6.59 10.27 -7.72
N ASN A 7 7.73 10.40 -7.02
CA ASN A 7 8.28 9.32 -6.21
C ASN A 7 7.67 9.37 -4.81
N LYS A 8 6.79 8.42 -4.52
CA LYS A 8 6.08 8.24 -3.24
C LYS A 8 6.51 6.97 -2.49
N ARG A 9 7.65 6.36 -2.87
CA ARG A 9 8.22 5.23 -2.13
C ARG A 9 8.49 5.62 -0.68
N PHE A 10 8.54 4.62 0.19
CA PHE A 10 8.83 4.85 1.61
C PHE A 10 10.12 5.63 1.81
N CYS A 11 10.06 6.62 2.68
CA CYS A 11 11.23 7.40 3.08
C CYS A 11 12.13 6.60 4.03
N GLN A 12 13.34 7.10 4.30
CA GLN A 12 14.32 6.43 5.16
C GLN A 12 13.78 6.12 6.58
N ALA A 13 12.92 6.98 7.12
CA ALA A 13 12.31 6.76 8.45
C ALA A 13 11.36 5.57 8.42
N GLU A 14 10.49 5.50 7.40
CA GLU A 14 9.56 4.39 7.20
C GLU A 14 10.28 3.07 6.91
N GLU A 15 11.32 3.09 6.06
CA GLU A 15 12.17 1.92 5.85
C GLU A 15 12.84 1.42 7.14
N SER A 16 13.20 2.33 8.05
CA SER A 16 13.76 1.95 9.34
C SER A 16 12.76 1.23 10.22
N LEU A 17 11.47 1.62 10.17
CA LEU A 17 10.39 0.91 10.84
C LEU A 17 10.16 -0.47 10.24
N LEU A 18 10.15 -0.60 8.90
CA LEU A 18 10.05 -1.90 8.22
C LEU A 18 11.19 -2.84 8.63
N LYS A 19 12.41 -2.35 8.67
CA LYS A 19 13.59 -3.11 9.13
C LYS A 19 13.49 -3.54 10.59
N ARG A 20 12.83 -2.72 11.45
CA ARG A 20 12.58 -3.04 12.85
C ARG A 20 11.58 -4.18 13.03
N MET A 21 10.62 -4.35 12.12
CA MET A 21 9.67 -5.46 12.17
C MET A 21 10.36 -6.81 12.02
N LYS A 22 11.45 -6.88 11.24
CA LYS A 22 12.21 -8.11 11.01
C LYS A 22 12.81 -8.64 12.30
N GLY A 23 12.58 -9.92 12.58
CA GLY A 23 13.00 -10.61 13.80
C GLY A 23 12.12 -10.33 15.02
N SER A 24 11.12 -9.44 14.89
CA SER A 24 10.19 -9.10 15.97
C SER A 24 8.96 -10.02 15.94
N LYS A 25 8.41 -10.29 17.12
CA LYS A 25 7.18 -11.09 17.25
C LYS A 25 5.96 -10.21 17.05
N LEU A 26 5.19 -10.48 15.99
CA LEU A 26 3.89 -9.86 15.74
C LEU A 26 2.83 -10.57 16.58
N LEU A 27 2.26 -9.86 17.54
CA LEU A 27 1.27 -10.40 18.49
C LEU A 27 -0.13 -10.41 17.91
N SER A 28 -0.53 -9.29 17.31
CA SER A 28 -1.85 -9.11 16.69
C SER A 28 -1.85 -8.00 15.65
N ILE A 29 -2.93 -7.96 14.88
CA ILE A 29 -3.28 -6.90 13.93
C ILE A 29 -4.64 -6.38 14.33
N ASP A 30 -4.75 -5.08 14.54
CA ASP A 30 -6.01 -4.39 14.78
C ASP A 30 -6.42 -3.63 13.51
N ALA A 31 -7.68 -3.79 13.11
CA ALA A 31 -8.24 -3.19 11.91
C ALA A 31 -9.66 -2.71 12.14
N VAL A 32 -10.06 -1.63 11.51
CA VAL A 32 -11.47 -1.18 11.47
C VAL A 32 -12.08 -1.71 10.19
N LEU A 33 -12.72 -2.88 10.26
CA LEU A 33 -13.21 -3.57 9.08
C LEU A 33 -14.40 -2.85 8.45
N ALA A 34 -14.31 -2.72 7.12
CA ALA A 34 -15.41 -2.36 6.25
C ALA A 34 -15.98 -3.63 5.59
N ALA A 35 -16.99 -3.51 4.76
CA ALA A 35 -17.45 -4.58 3.88
C ALA A 35 -16.75 -4.42 2.50
N PRO A 36 -16.16 -5.47 1.93
CA PRO A 36 -16.06 -6.87 2.38
C PRO A 36 -15.11 -7.10 3.56
N PRO A 37 -15.18 -8.28 4.22
CA PRO A 37 -14.68 -8.49 5.59
C PRO A 37 -13.18 -8.37 5.82
N ASP A 38 -12.37 -8.28 4.79
CA ASP A 38 -10.90 -8.21 4.90
C ASP A 38 -10.34 -6.80 4.62
N ASN A 39 -11.22 -5.82 4.31
CA ASN A 39 -10.84 -4.44 4.04
C ASN A 39 -10.89 -3.62 5.33
N SER A 40 -9.80 -2.95 5.66
CA SER A 40 -9.71 -2.01 6.76
C SER A 40 -9.74 -0.57 6.25
N TRP A 41 -10.49 0.28 6.96
CA TRP A 41 -10.44 1.72 6.72
C TRP A 41 -9.10 2.31 7.12
N ASN A 42 -8.48 3.05 6.22
CA ASN A 42 -7.34 3.95 6.38
C ASN A 42 -6.15 3.42 7.17
N THR A 43 -6.35 2.70 8.27
CA THR A 43 -5.27 2.33 9.18
C THR A 43 -5.39 0.90 9.65
N VAL A 44 -4.26 0.19 9.63
CA VAL A 44 -4.07 -1.11 10.26
C VAL A 44 -2.96 -0.97 11.29
N ARG A 45 -3.20 -1.39 12.54
CA ARG A 45 -2.19 -1.39 13.60
C ARG A 45 -1.60 -2.77 13.78
N LEU A 46 -0.28 -2.82 13.73
CA LEU A 46 0.53 -4.01 13.97
C LEU A 46 1.10 -3.93 15.39
N HIS A 47 0.69 -4.85 16.26
CA HIS A 47 1.20 -4.97 17.62
C HIS A 47 2.37 -5.94 17.67
N PHE A 48 3.57 -5.42 17.85
CA PHE A 48 4.77 -6.21 18.08
C PHE A 48 5.11 -6.30 19.57
N GLU A 49 5.97 -7.23 19.94
CA GLU A 49 6.49 -7.29 21.30
C GLU A 49 7.37 -6.06 21.58
N GLY A 50 6.83 -5.12 22.35
CA GLY A 50 7.52 -3.90 22.80
C GLY A 50 7.36 -2.65 21.95
N PHE A 51 6.60 -2.71 20.83
CA PHE A 51 6.26 -1.53 20.04
C PHE A 51 5.04 -1.79 19.14
N ASP A 52 4.41 -0.72 18.72
CA ASP A 52 3.28 -0.76 17.79
C ASP A 52 3.58 0.11 16.56
N ILE A 53 3.09 -0.34 15.40
CA ILE A 53 3.23 0.36 14.12
C ILE A 53 1.87 0.51 13.47
N ASP A 54 1.57 1.72 13.02
CA ASP A 54 0.43 2.02 12.17
C ASP A 54 0.86 2.01 10.70
N VAL A 55 0.17 1.22 9.90
CA VAL A 55 0.20 1.27 8.44
C VAL A 55 -1.04 2.03 8.01
N ASN A 56 -0.83 3.14 7.33
CA ASN A 56 -1.90 4.03 6.91
C ASN A 56 -2.00 4.03 5.38
N ASN A 57 -3.22 4.17 4.86
CA ASN A 57 -3.49 4.47 3.47
C ASN A 57 -4.41 5.70 3.43
N PHE A 58 -3.98 6.75 2.76
CA PHE A 58 -4.74 8.01 2.67
C PHE A 58 -4.67 8.57 1.25
N LEU A 59 -5.74 9.24 0.84
CA LEU A 59 -5.78 9.89 -0.47
C LEU A 59 -4.90 11.15 -0.48
N SER A 60 -4.20 11.33 -1.58
CA SER A 60 -3.40 12.52 -1.86
C SER A 60 -3.48 12.86 -3.34
N ASP A 61 -3.59 14.14 -3.65
CA ASP A 61 -3.56 14.60 -5.04
C ASP A 61 -2.18 14.35 -5.67
N ILE A 62 -2.18 13.72 -6.83
CA ILE A 62 -1.00 13.49 -7.67
C ILE A 62 -1.27 14.06 -9.06
N VAL A 63 -0.31 14.76 -9.63
CA VAL A 63 -0.37 15.19 -11.04
C VAL A 63 -0.07 13.99 -11.92
N VAL A 64 -0.98 13.66 -12.83
CA VAL A 64 -0.91 12.43 -13.66
C VAL A 64 -0.66 12.72 -15.14
N ASP A 65 -0.67 13.98 -15.59
CA ASP A 65 -0.45 14.33 -16.99
C ASP A 65 0.32 15.66 -17.17
N GLU A 66 0.60 16.00 -18.45
CA GLU A 66 1.30 17.23 -18.81
C GLU A 66 0.46 18.51 -18.63
N PHE A 67 -0.85 18.38 -18.44
CA PHE A 67 -1.79 19.49 -18.23
C PHE A 67 -1.97 19.85 -16.76
N GLY A 68 -1.39 19.05 -15.85
CA GLY A 68 -1.49 19.22 -14.41
C GLY A 68 -2.81 18.69 -13.85
N THR A 69 -3.41 17.69 -14.51
CA THR A 69 -4.59 16.97 -13.99
C THR A 69 -4.23 16.32 -12.67
N LEU A 70 -5.06 16.59 -11.65
CA LEU A 70 -4.91 16.01 -10.33
C LEU A 70 -5.84 14.81 -10.19
N GLU A 71 -5.26 13.68 -9.74
CA GLU A 71 -6.00 12.49 -9.35
C GLU A 71 -5.77 12.18 -7.88
N GLU A 72 -6.82 11.75 -7.19
CA GLU A 72 -6.72 11.28 -5.81
C GLU A 72 -6.11 9.88 -5.78
N PHE A 73 -4.99 9.76 -5.10
CA PHE A 73 -4.19 8.53 -5.03
C PHE A 73 -4.08 8.02 -3.61
N GLY A 74 -4.36 6.74 -3.38
CA GLY A 74 -4.11 6.07 -2.12
C GLY A 74 -2.60 5.88 -1.90
N LEU A 75 -2.06 6.43 -0.83
CA LEU A 75 -0.64 6.33 -0.49
C LEU A 75 -0.45 5.60 0.83
N LEU A 76 0.26 4.47 0.79
CA LEU A 76 0.69 3.80 2.01
C LEU A 76 1.77 4.61 2.71
N SER A 77 1.65 4.72 4.03
CA SER A 77 2.68 5.26 4.91
C SER A 77 2.77 4.44 6.19
N ILE A 78 3.90 4.56 6.89
CA ILE A 78 4.19 3.79 8.11
C ILE A 78 4.66 4.74 9.19
N SER A 79 4.08 4.59 10.40
CA SER A 79 4.49 5.37 11.57
C SER A 79 4.49 4.54 12.83
N GLU A 80 5.23 4.98 13.87
CA GLU A 80 5.01 4.45 15.22
C GLU A 80 3.62 4.86 15.70
N ALA A 81 2.90 3.92 16.32
CA ALA A 81 1.58 4.21 16.85
C ALA A 81 1.69 5.22 18.02
N THR A 82 0.97 6.32 17.89
CA THR A 82 1.00 7.42 18.89
C THR A 82 -0.25 7.48 19.76
N LYS A 83 -1.30 6.74 19.38
CA LYS A 83 -2.59 6.71 20.09
C LYS A 83 -2.83 5.32 20.66
N GLU A 84 -3.52 5.25 21.79
CA GLU A 84 -3.88 3.97 22.41
C GLU A 84 -4.89 3.15 21.55
N VAL A 85 -5.73 3.83 20.78
CA VAL A 85 -6.79 3.22 19.97
C VAL A 85 -6.74 3.78 18.53
N LEU A 86 -7.09 2.96 17.55
CA LEU A 86 -7.28 3.39 16.16
C LEU A 86 -8.38 4.45 16.07
N ASP A 87 -8.20 5.44 15.22
CA ASP A 87 -9.28 6.37 14.88
C ASP A 87 -10.36 5.63 14.11
N ILE A 88 -11.58 5.63 14.63
CA ILE A 88 -12.75 5.01 13.98
C ILE A 88 -13.47 6.11 13.20
N PRO A 89 -13.53 6.05 11.87
CA PRO A 89 -14.06 7.15 11.06
C PRO A 89 -15.57 7.33 11.18
N GLU A 90 -16.31 6.32 11.63
CA GLU A 90 -17.78 6.36 11.71
C GLU A 90 -18.33 5.74 13.01
N VAL A 91 -19.49 6.25 13.44
CA VAL A 91 -20.23 5.71 14.57
C VAL A 91 -20.77 4.32 14.24
N GLY A 92 -20.27 3.28 14.93
CA GLY A 92 -20.73 1.91 14.79
C GLY A 92 -19.76 0.96 14.10
N ALA A 93 -18.60 1.43 13.67
CA ALA A 93 -17.51 0.54 13.24
C ALA A 93 -16.78 0.02 14.48
N ASP A 94 -16.54 -1.29 14.53
CA ASP A 94 -15.82 -1.95 15.60
C ASP A 94 -14.39 -2.32 15.14
N THR A 95 -13.43 -2.20 16.04
CA THR A 95 -12.08 -2.71 15.82
C THR A 95 -12.08 -4.24 15.89
N THR A 96 -11.59 -4.89 14.84
CA THR A 96 -11.37 -6.34 14.81
C THR A 96 -9.91 -6.63 15.12
N VAL A 97 -9.66 -7.62 15.97
CA VAL A 97 -8.32 -8.04 16.40
C VAL A 97 -7.98 -9.42 15.84
N PHE A 98 -7.02 -9.48 14.94
CA PHE A 98 -6.48 -10.74 14.41
C PHE A 98 -5.28 -11.19 15.26
N LYS A 99 -5.42 -12.27 16.02
CA LYS A 99 -4.31 -12.86 16.79
C LYS A 99 -3.34 -13.56 15.83
N ILE A 100 -2.04 -13.26 15.96
CA ILE A 100 -0.96 -13.80 15.13
C ILE A 100 -0.02 -14.66 16.00
N GLY A 101 0.81 -14.02 16.83
CA GLY A 101 1.73 -14.71 17.74
C GLY A 101 3.01 -15.26 17.09
N GLU A 102 3.36 -14.80 15.88
CA GLU A 102 4.47 -15.31 15.07
C GLU A 102 5.60 -14.26 14.92
N THR A 103 6.81 -14.75 14.66
CA THR A 103 7.97 -13.88 14.37
C THR A 103 7.99 -13.53 12.89
N VAL A 104 8.19 -12.24 12.58
CA VAL A 104 8.39 -11.78 11.21
C VAL A 104 9.84 -12.08 10.80
N GLU A 105 10.02 -12.99 9.85
CA GLU A 105 11.34 -13.39 9.35
C GLU A 105 11.98 -12.29 8.47
N HIS A 106 11.18 -11.70 7.60
CA HIS A 106 11.55 -10.54 6.79
C HIS A 106 10.28 -9.81 6.29
N VAL A 107 10.48 -8.61 5.78
CA VAL A 107 9.44 -7.80 5.16
C VAL A 107 9.76 -7.62 3.70
N THR A 108 8.75 -7.70 2.83
CA THR A 108 8.83 -7.33 1.42
C THR A 108 7.91 -6.14 1.17
N VAL A 109 8.43 -5.10 0.53
CA VAL A 109 7.63 -4.00 -0.01
C VAL A 109 7.40 -4.28 -1.49
N VAL A 110 6.17 -4.16 -1.93
CA VAL A 110 5.78 -4.19 -3.33
C VAL A 110 5.58 -2.75 -3.76
N ASN A 111 6.30 -2.33 -4.79
CA ASN A 111 6.16 -0.99 -5.37
C ASN A 111 5.64 -1.12 -6.80
N ASP A 112 4.65 -0.33 -7.13
CA ASP A 112 4.19 -0.17 -8.49
C ASP A 112 4.81 1.07 -9.11
N ILE A 113 5.08 0.97 -10.40
CA ILE A 113 5.70 1.99 -11.21
C ILE A 113 4.87 2.12 -12.49
N VAL A 114 4.40 3.34 -12.73
CA VAL A 114 3.60 3.65 -13.92
C VAL A 114 4.33 4.75 -14.69
N ASP A 115 4.72 4.44 -15.90
CA ASP A 115 5.24 5.42 -16.86
C ASP A 115 4.09 5.84 -17.77
N ILE A 116 3.75 7.14 -17.78
CA ILE A 116 2.61 7.71 -18.51
C ILE A 116 3.13 8.48 -19.72
N TYR A 117 2.67 8.11 -20.91
CA TYR A 117 3.06 8.71 -22.18
C TYR A 117 1.88 9.51 -22.75
N GLY A 118 2.15 10.72 -23.24
CA GLY A 118 1.24 11.53 -24.05
C GLY A 118 1.85 11.75 -25.44
N ASP A 119 1.14 11.43 -26.52
CA ASP A 119 1.63 11.50 -27.90
C ASP A 119 3.00 10.80 -28.10
N GLY A 120 3.21 9.66 -27.44
CA GLY A 120 4.46 8.89 -27.50
C GLY A 120 5.64 9.50 -26.75
N THR A 121 5.41 10.55 -25.96
CA THR A 121 6.43 11.19 -25.11
C THR A 121 6.12 10.87 -23.64
N LEU A 122 7.14 10.46 -22.84
CA LEU A 122 6.98 10.26 -21.41
C LEU A 122 6.68 11.60 -20.73
N VAL A 123 5.47 11.74 -20.17
CA VAL A 123 4.97 12.98 -19.56
C VAL A 123 4.97 12.93 -18.04
N ALA A 124 4.69 11.74 -17.47
CA ALA A 124 4.75 11.54 -16.02
C ALA A 124 5.28 10.15 -15.67
N LYS A 125 5.82 10.03 -14.46
CA LYS A 125 6.22 8.76 -13.85
C LYS A 125 5.80 8.75 -12.39
N LEU A 126 5.03 7.72 -12.03
CA LEU A 126 4.58 7.48 -10.66
C LEU A 126 5.32 6.27 -10.09
N GLU A 127 5.79 6.37 -8.85
CA GLU A 127 6.37 5.26 -8.09
C GLU A 127 5.79 5.27 -6.68
N TYR A 128 5.12 4.20 -6.27
CA TYR A 128 4.43 4.15 -4.97
C TYR A 128 4.41 2.74 -4.38
N PRO A 129 4.37 2.60 -3.04
CA PRO A 129 4.19 1.30 -2.42
C PRO A 129 2.74 0.83 -2.61
N GLN A 130 2.59 -0.35 -3.19
CA GLN A 130 1.30 -1.04 -3.37
C GLN A 130 0.97 -1.89 -2.15
N ALA A 131 1.97 -2.64 -1.63
CA ALA A 131 1.74 -3.54 -0.51
C ALA A 131 2.96 -3.70 0.40
N ILE A 132 2.69 -4.16 1.63
CA ILE A 132 3.68 -4.59 2.61
C ILE A 132 3.38 -6.04 2.96
N ALA A 133 4.33 -6.94 2.73
CA ALA A 133 4.22 -8.35 3.03
C ALA A 133 5.13 -8.74 4.20
N LEU A 134 4.53 -9.25 5.26
CA LEU A 134 5.20 -9.77 6.46
C LEU A 134 5.34 -11.29 6.29
N HIS A 135 6.57 -11.77 6.14
CA HIS A 135 6.85 -13.21 6.03
C HIS A 135 7.03 -13.79 7.42
N THR A 136 6.27 -14.84 7.73
CA THR A 136 6.28 -15.54 9.01
C THR A 136 6.48 -17.04 8.77
N GLU A 137 6.63 -17.82 9.85
CA GLU A 137 6.77 -19.28 9.75
C GLU A 137 5.57 -19.94 9.07
N SER A 138 4.35 -19.43 9.28
CA SER A 138 3.12 -20.01 8.70
C SER A 138 2.82 -19.55 7.29
N GLY A 139 3.50 -18.51 6.78
CA GLY A 139 3.28 -17.95 5.45
C GLY A 139 3.44 -16.44 5.39
N VAL A 140 2.65 -15.80 4.55
CA VAL A 140 2.69 -14.35 4.29
C VAL A 140 1.41 -13.70 4.77
N ILE A 141 1.55 -12.60 5.51
CA ILE A 141 0.48 -11.66 5.80
C ILE A 141 0.77 -10.41 4.98
N MET A 142 -0.12 -10.05 4.07
CA MET A 142 0.04 -8.90 3.19
C MET A 142 -0.98 -7.83 3.51
N LEU A 143 -0.52 -6.61 3.65
CA LEU A 143 -1.31 -5.39 3.73
C LEU A 143 -1.22 -4.72 2.36
N ASP A 144 -2.29 -4.80 1.60
CA ASP A 144 -2.35 -4.40 0.20
C ASP A 144 -3.35 -3.25 0.03
N LYS A 145 -3.08 -2.29 -0.82
CA LYS A 145 -4.12 -1.34 -1.22
C LYS A 145 -5.20 -2.09 -1.99
N GLU A 146 -6.45 -1.68 -1.82
CA GLU A 146 -7.54 -2.27 -2.59
C GLU A 146 -7.39 -1.94 -4.09
N VAL A 147 -7.27 -0.65 -4.38
CA VAL A 147 -7.00 -0.07 -5.70
C VAL A 147 -6.30 1.27 -5.53
N TRP A 148 -5.71 1.83 -6.57
CA TRP A 148 -4.90 3.05 -6.50
C TRP A 148 -5.66 4.29 -5.95
N PHE A 149 -6.98 4.37 -6.13
CA PHE A 149 -7.82 5.50 -5.66
C PHE A 149 -8.59 5.19 -4.36
N SER A 150 -8.28 4.12 -3.66
CA SER A 150 -8.95 3.71 -2.43
C SER A 150 -8.12 4.02 -1.18
N GLU A 151 -8.78 4.39 -0.08
CA GLU A 151 -8.18 4.48 1.25
C GLU A 151 -8.15 3.14 1.98
N MET A 152 -8.69 2.08 1.37
CA MET A 152 -8.77 0.77 2.01
C MET A 152 -7.44 0.04 2.01
N ILE A 153 -7.19 -0.70 3.09
CA ILE A 153 -6.11 -1.68 3.19
C ILE A 153 -6.74 -3.06 3.28
N VAL A 154 -6.44 -3.93 2.32
CA VAL A 154 -6.88 -5.33 2.31
C VAL A 154 -5.86 -6.19 3.05
N ILE A 155 -6.33 -6.94 4.08
CA ILE A 155 -5.49 -7.85 4.85
C ILE A 155 -5.58 -9.25 4.24
N LYS A 156 -4.55 -9.69 3.56
CA LYS A 156 -4.49 -10.98 2.86
C LYS A 156 -3.57 -11.95 3.58
N ARG A 157 -3.84 -13.26 3.48
CA ARG A 157 -2.98 -14.33 4.00
C ARG A 157 -2.80 -15.42 2.96
N GLY A 158 -1.57 -15.89 2.77
CA GLY A 158 -1.26 -16.94 1.81
C GLY A 158 0.15 -17.49 1.99
N LYS A 159 0.63 -18.20 0.97
CA LYS A 159 1.94 -18.88 1.03
C LYS A 159 3.06 -18.02 0.44
N SER A 160 2.74 -17.12 -0.48
CA SER A 160 3.72 -16.26 -1.14
C SER A 160 3.12 -14.91 -1.50
N VAL A 161 3.97 -13.92 -1.77
CA VAL A 161 3.56 -12.60 -2.26
C VAL A 161 2.84 -12.74 -3.59
N ASP A 162 3.38 -13.54 -4.52
CA ASP A 162 2.82 -13.72 -5.87
C ASP A 162 1.41 -14.31 -5.86
N GLU A 163 1.07 -15.14 -4.85
CA GLU A 163 -0.29 -15.68 -4.68
C GLU A 163 -1.29 -14.61 -4.22
N LEU A 164 -0.82 -13.61 -3.47
CA LEU A 164 -1.65 -12.62 -2.82
C LEU A 164 -1.77 -11.31 -3.59
N LEU A 165 -0.77 -11.03 -4.42
CA LEU A 165 -0.68 -9.77 -5.15
C LEU A 165 -1.83 -9.68 -6.17
N TYR A 166 -2.53 -8.55 -6.14
CA TYR A 166 -3.48 -8.20 -7.18
C TYR A 166 -2.73 -7.64 -8.39
N ASP A 167 -3.17 -7.98 -9.59
CA ASP A 167 -2.63 -7.43 -10.82
C ASP A 167 -3.24 -6.05 -11.08
N GLU A 168 -2.54 -5.02 -10.60
CA GLU A 168 -2.96 -3.62 -10.77
C GLU A 168 -2.84 -3.14 -12.22
N SER A 169 -2.20 -3.89 -13.13
CA SER A 169 -2.07 -3.49 -14.53
C SER A 169 -3.41 -3.27 -15.22
N VAL A 170 -4.45 -4.00 -14.78
CA VAL A 170 -5.82 -3.84 -15.30
C VAL A 170 -6.43 -2.45 -15.03
N ASN A 171 -5.90 -1.72 -14.04
CA ASN A 171 -6.34 -0.37 -13.70
C ASN A 171 -5.57 0.71 -14.51
N TRP A 172 -4.56 0.28 -15.26
CA TRP A 172 -3.70 1.12 -16.09
C TRP A 172 -3.74 0.69 -17.55
N GLU A 173 -4.89 0.21 -18.00
CA GLU A 173 -5.10 -0.14 -19.40
C GLU A 173 -5.37 1.13 -20.23
N ASP A 174 -4.84 1.15 -21.44
CA ASP A 174 -5.13 2.21 -22.40
C ASP A 174 -6.61 2.18 -22.78
N ASP A 175 -7.24 3.33 -22.81
CA ASP A 175 -8.57 3.51 -23.40
C ASP A 175 -8.50 4.37 -24.66
N PRO A 176 -8.20 3.77 -25.83
CA PRO A 176 -8.04 4.50 -27.09
C PRO A 176 -9.36 5.09 -27.61
N GLU A 177 -10.52 4.75 -27.03
CA GLU A 177 -11.81 5.35 -27.39
C GLU A 177 -12.03 6.66 -26.65
N GLU A 178 -11.62 6.75 -25.35
CA GLU A 178 -11.74 7.95 -24.54
C GLU A 178 -10.50 8.86 -24.68
N ASP A 179 -9.30 8.28 -24.65
CA ASP A 179 -8.03 9.02 -24.79
C ASP A 179 -7.04 8.28 -25.71
N PRO A 180 -7.09 8.57 -27.03
CA PRO A 180 -6.23 7.89 -28.00
C PRO A 180 -4.75 8.32 -27.94
N THR A 181 -4.40 9.30 -27.14
CA THR A 181 -3.03 9.85 -27.05
C THR A 181 -2.27 9.38 -25.82
N THR A 182 -2.97 8.92 -24.79
CA THR A 182 -2.37 8.43 -23.56
C THR A 182 -2.08 6.93 -23.65
N HIS A 183 -0.89 6.55 -23.17
CA HIS A 183 -0.43 5.18 -23.07
C HIS A 183 0.26 4.96 -21.72
N PHE A 184 -0.02 3.83 -21.06
CA PHE A 184 0.55 3.46 -19.79
C PHE A 184 1.50 2.27 -19.91
N GLU A 185 2.68 2.37 -19.30
CA GLU A 185 3.56 1.22 -19.06
C GLU A 185 3.62 0.94 -17.55
N PHE A 186 3.02 -0.17 -17.16
CA PHE A 186 2.95 -0.61 -15.76
C PHE A 186 3.97 -1.70 -15.47
N ARG A 187 4.61 -1.63 -14.28
CA ARG A 187 5.45 -2.71 -13.75
C ARG A 187 5.47 -2.69 -12.23
N THR A 188 5.67 -3.85 -11.66
CA THR A 188 5.81 -4.05 -10.21
C THR A 188 7.24 -4.44 -9.85
N GLU A 189 7.77 -3.85 -8.79
CA GLU A 189 9.08 -4.19 -8.21
C GLU A 189 8.91 -4.61 -6.76
N THR A 190 9.65 -5.64 -6.33
CA THR A 190 9.69 -6.07 -4.93
C THR A 190 11.02 -5.71 -4.28
N GLN A 191 10.96 -5.17 -3.06
CA GLN A 191 12.14 -4.82 -2.27
C GLN A 191 12.10 -5.56 -0.93
N ARG A 192 13.11 -6.39 -0.66
CA ARG A 192 13.25 -7.09 0.62
C ARG A 192 13.99 -6.23 1.64
N MET A 193 13.40 -6.09 2.85
CA MET A 193 13.96 -5.38 4.00
C MET A 193 14.72 -6.30 4.98
#